data_bbf3ce7869f82e1f3866b5b624fecfde
#
_entry.id   bbf3ce7869f82e1f3866b5b624fecfde
#
_cell.length_a   1.000
_cell.length_b   1.000
_cell.length_c   1.000
_cell.angle_alpha   90.00
_cell.angle_beta   90.00
_cell.angle_gamma   90.00
#
_symmetry.space_group_name_H-M   'P 1'
#
loop_
_entity.id
_entity.type
_entity.pdbx_description
1 polymer ?
#
loop_
_entity_poly.entity_id
_entity_poly.type
_entity_poly.pdbx_seq_one_letter_code
_entity_poly.pdbx_strand_id
1 'polypeptide(L)'
;MKMKTLKKTVVGLTAVALLGMGSAAVWAKDIKPRIIRFGYGLADDSPTGKASAHFAEVVSKLSDDKMKVKTFGNGALGPDEQLINSLISGSGEITFVSTAPIASLIPEFGVFDLPFLFDNEKVADAVLDGPEGKKLLDKLPAKGLIGLNYWENGFRNITNSRHEISKLDDIGGIKLRVMQNQVALSVFKGLGANAIPMPFTELFTALETKTVDGQENPLSTIQTSKFYEVQPYLTLSNHVYTPFVFLACKKWFDQLSQDEKDVIVQAAKDSQEFQRKARRQGNEDALKYLKEHNVKVAEFSTEEKEKIREKVAPIVEGLKAKIGKETVEGVLEAAKKASGA
;
A
#
# COMPACT_ATOMS: atom_id res chain seq x y z
N MET A 1 85.63 -12.06 63.09
CA MET A 1 84.99 -12.55 61.89
C MET A 1 83.60 -11.91 61.82
N LYS A 2 83.41 -10.86 61.03
CA LYS A 2 82.22 -10.06 61.07
C LYS A 2 81.50 -10.26 59.76
N MET A 3 80.27 -10.84 59.76
CA MET A 3 79.36 -10.93 58.64
C MET A 3 78.63 -9.60 58.45
N LYS A 4 78.73 -9.04 57.27
CA LYS A 4 77.99 -7.84 56.90
C LYS A 4 76.65 -8.26 56.20
N THR A 5 75.56 -7.84 56.80
CA THR A 5 74.20 -8.04 56.31
C THR A 5 73.86 -7.00 55.25
N LEU A 6 73.58 -7.45 54.10
CA LEU A 6 73.13 -6.54 52.95
C LEU A 6 71.63 -6.40 52.97
N LYS A 7 71.13 -5.22 53.24
CA LYS A 7 69.68 -4.87 53.14
C LYS A 7 69.33 -4.59 51.66
N LYS A 8 68.46 -5.40 51.09
CA LYS A 8 67.85 -5.11 49.80
C LYS A 8 66.59 -4.29 50.04
N THR A 9 66.58 -3.04 49.50
CA THR A 9 65.42 -2.19 49.45
C THR A 9 64.60 -2.55 48.22
N VAL A 10 63.38 -3.01 48.41
CA VAL A 10 62.42 -3.24 47.34
C VAL A 10 61.61 -1.99 47.19
N VAL A 11 61.77 -1.30 46.03
CA VAL A 11 60.92 -0.18 45.62
C VAL A 11 59.70 -0.75 44.90
N GLY A 12 58.57 -0.71 45.58
CA GLY A 12 57.29 -1.10 44.96
C GLY A 12 56.79 -0.02 44.02
N LEU A 13 56.77 -0.30 42.73
CA LEU A 13 56.03 0.50 41.73
C LEU A 13 54.54 0.10 41.76
N THR A 14 53.73 0.92 42.39
CA THR A 14 52.26 0.82 42.30
C THR A 14 51.78 1.44 40.98
N ALA A 15 51.55 0.61 39.97
CA ALA A 15 50.88 1.02 38.76
C ALA A 15 49.39 1.17 39.04
N VAL A 16 48.89 2.40 39.13
CA VAL A 16 47.48 2.72 39.18
C VAL A 16 46.95 2.58 37.75
N ALA A 17 46.32 1.46 37.43
CA ALA A 17 45.55 1.28 36.21
C ALA A 17 44.25 2.08 36.34
N LEU A 18 44.21 3.29 35.79
CA LEU A 18 42.98 4.01 35.51
C LEU A 18 42.22 3.27 34.42
N LEU A 19 41.31 2.41 34.82
CA LEU A 19 40.26 1.87 33.99
C LEU A 19 39.33 3.07 33.59
N GLY A 20 39.59 3.64 32.41
CA GLY A 20 38.70 4.53 31.78
C GLY A 20 37.41 3.77 31.42
N MET A 21 36.42 3.77 32.32
CA MET A 21 35.03 3.50 31.96
C MET A 21 34.58 4.59 31.02
N GLY A 22 34.75 4.36 29.71
CA GLY A 22 34.05 5.07 28.67
C GLY A 22 32.56 4.79 28.89
N SER A 23 31.89 5.70 29.62
CA SER A 23 30.44 5.77 29.63
C SER A 23 30.03 6.03 28.19
N ALA A 24 29.68 4.98 27.45
CA ALA A 24 28.82 5.14 26.29
C ALA A 24 27.56 5.81 26.84
N ALA A 25 27.46 7.12 26.66
CA ALA A 25 26.24 7.85 26.94
C ALA A 25 25.18 7.21 26.04
N VAL A 26 24.39 6.31 26.61
CA VAL A 26 23.14 5.86 26.00
C VAL A 26 22.27 7.11 26.00
N TRP A 27 22.26 7.80 24.88
CA TRP A 27 21.36 8.92 24.68
C TRP A 27 19.94 8.38 24.87
N ALA A 28 19.28 8.78 25.97
CA ALA A 28 17.90 8.42 26.19
C ALA A 28 17.09 8.92 24.97
N LYS A 29 16.36 8.02 24.30
CA LYS A 29 15.51 8.39 23.17
C LYS A 29 14.50 9.45 23.62
N ASP A 30 14.40 10.54 22.86
CA ASP A 30 13.38 11.58 23.07
C ASP A 30 12.04 11.12 22.49
N ILE A 31 11.44 10.11 23.14
CA ILE A 31 10.14 9.55 22.77
C ILE A 31 9.13 9.86 23.87
N LYS A 32 8.04 10.58 23.50
CA LYS A 32 6.93 10.93 24.39
C LYS A 32 5.79 9.92 24.29
N PRO A 33 4.97 9.76 25.34
CA PRO A 33 3.75 8.99 25.26
C PRO A 33 2.80 9.55 24.19
N ARG A 34 2.39 8.72 23.22
CA ARG A 34 1.49 9.10 22.12
C ARG A 34 0.46 8.01 21.85
N ILE A 35 -0.74 8.43 21.50
CA ILE A 35 -1.77 7.57 20.91
C ILE A 35 -1.93 8.02 19.46
N ILE A 36 -1.75 7.08 18.53
CA ILE A 36 -1.77 7.31 17.09
C ILE A 36 -2.97 6.56 16.52
N ARG A 37 -3.85 7.26 15.79
CA ARG A 37 -4.99 6.64 15.12
C ARG A 37 -4.58 6.21 13.72
N PHE A 38 -4.88 4.97 13.39
CA PHE A 38 -4.61 4.39 12.09
C PHE A 38 -5.90 3.87 11.47
N GLY A 39 -6.53 4.67 10.61
CA GLY A 39 -7.78 4.34 9.93
C GLY A 39 -7.57 3.73 8.55
N TYR A 40 -8.43 2.79 8.14
CA TYR A 40 -8.41 2.19 6.80
C TYR A 40 -9.75 1.54 6.44
N GLY A 41 -9.97 1.36 5.11
CA GLY A 41 -11.24 0.85 4.59
C GLY A 41 -11.40 -0.66 4.67
N LEU A 42 -10.31 -1.44 4.68
CA LEU A 42 -10.33 -2.91 4.65
C LEU A 42 -10.67 -3.51 6.02
N ALA A 43 -11.09 -4.78 6.03
CA ALA A 43 -11.38 -5.51 7.25
C ALA A 43 -10.11 -5.76 8.09
N ASP A 44 -10.27 -5.80 9.43
CA ASP A 44 -9.16 -6.03 10.37
C ASP A 44 -8.54 -7.43 10.22
N ASP A 45 -9.33 -8.42 9.84
CA ASP A 45 -8.90 -9.81 9.58
C ASP A 45 -8.31 -10.02 8.18
N SER A 46 -8.39 -9.00 7.30
CA SER A 46 -7.74 -9.05 5.98
C SER A 46 -6.21 -9.10 6.10
N PRO A 47 -5.49 -9.57 5.07
CA PRO A 47 -4.03 -9.52 5.07
C PRO A 47 -3.45 -8.14 5.38
N THR A 48 -4.09 -7.07 4.87
CA THR A 48 -3.64 -5.69 5.11
C THR A 48 -4.03 -5.19 6.50
N GLY A 49 -5.20 -5.61 7.04
CA GLY A 49 -5.59 -5.34 8.43
C GLY A 49 -4.60 -5.97 9.42
N LYS A 50 -4.21 -7.23 9.19
CA LYS A 50 -3.15 -7.90 9.97
C LYS A 50 -1.81 -7.18 9.91
N ALA A 51 -1.45 -6.63 8.74
CA ALA A 51 -0.23 -5.83 8.60
C ALA A 51 -0.33 -4.49 9.37
N SER A 52 -1.53 -3.91 9.47
CA SER A 52 -1.76 -2.72 10.29
C SER A 52 -1.60 -3.00 11.79
N ALA A 53 -2.04 -4.16 12.25
CA ALA A 53 -1.78 -4.63 13.61
C ALA A 53 -0.28 -4.87 13.84
N HIS A 54 0.41 -5.49 12.88
CA HIS A 54 1.85 -5.68 12.94
C HIS A 54 2.62 -4.35 13.02
N PHE A 55 2.23 -3.35 12.21
CA PHE A 55 2.79 -1.99 12.33
C PHE A 55 2.61 -1.43 13.75
N ALA A 56 1.42 -1.59 14.35
CA ALA A 56 1.16 -1.14 15.70
C ALA A 56 2.06 -1.82 16.75
N GLU A 57 2.29 -3.13 16.62
CA GLU A 57 3.19 -3.89 17.48
C GLU A 57 4.66 -3.42 17.33
N VAL A 58 5.11 -3.20 16.09
CA VAL A 58 6.49 -2.72 15.82
C VAL A 58 6.70 -1.33 16.39
N VAL A 59 5.75 -0.39 16.22
CA VAL A 59 5.82 0.95 16.82
C VAL A 59 5.91 0.87 18.35
N SER A 60 5.06 0.05 18.99
CA SER A 60 5.07 -0.16 20.43
C SER A 60 6.45 -0.67 20.90
N LYS A 61 6.97 -1.71 20.25
CA LYS A 61 8.27 -2.31 20.56
C LYS A 61 9.43 -1.33 20.39
N LEU A 62 9.50 -0.60 19.27
CA LEU A 62 10.59 0.34 18.97
C LEU A 62 10.58 1.57 19.87
N SER A 63 9.43 1.91 20.45
CA SER A 63 9.24 3.07 21.32
C SER A 63 9.23 2.72 22.82
N ASP A 64 9.54 1.49 23.21
CA ASP A 64 9.43 0.98 24.59
C ASP A 64 8.03 1.28 25.18
N ASP A 65 6.97 0.93 24.41
CA ASP A 65 5.54 1.10 24.72
C ASP A 65 5.06 2.56 24.91
N LYS A 66 5.87 3.56 24.59
CA LYS A 66 5.51 4.96 24.70
C LYS A 66 4.58 5.42 23.56
N MET A 67 4.78 4.91 22.34
CA MET A 67 3.91 5.21 21.19
C MET A 67 2.99 4.02 20.93
N LYS A 68 1.67 4.26 20.98
CA LYS A 68 0.65 3.22 20.79
C LYS A 68 -0.24 3.55 19.62
N VAL A 69 -0.26 2.66 18.64
CA VAL A 69 -1.13 2.79 17.47
C VAL A 69 -2.45 2.06 17.75
N LYS A 70 -3.57 2.77 17.55
CA LYS A 70 -4.91 2.19 17.56
C LYS A 70 -5.41 2.08 16.13
N THR A 71 -5.69 0.87 15.69
CA THR A 71 -6.20 0.56 14.35
C THR A 71 -7.71 0.69 14.31
N PHE A 72 -8.23 1.19 13.18
CA PHE A 72 -9.65 1.38 12.91
C PHE A 72 -9.93 0.92 11.48
N GLY A 73 -10.20 -0.37 11.32
CA GLY A 73 -10.53 -0.97 10.03
C GLY A 73 -12.00 -0.82 9.66
N ASN A 74 -12.40 -1.51 8.57
CA ASN A 74 -13.77 -1.55 8.08
C ASN A 74 -14.38 -0.16 7.78
N GLY A 75 -13.57 0.82 7.45
CA GLY A 75 -14.02 2.19 7.19
C GLY A 75 -14.58 2.91 8.43
N ALA A 76 -14.22 2.48 9.64
CA ALA A 76 -14.73 3.08 10.90
C ALA A 76 -14.43 4.58 11.04
N LEU A 77 -13.38 5.08 10.39
CA LEU A 77 -13.05 6.51 10.32
C LEU A 77 -13.42 7.16 8.98
N GLY A 78 -14.22 6.46 8.16
CA GLY A 78 -14.71 6.93 6.87
C GLY A 78 -14.00 6.35 5.65
N PRO A 79 -14.43 6.72 4.43
CA PRO A 79 -13.82 6.31 3.16
C PRO A 79 -12.46 6.97 2.93
N ASP A 80 -11.70 6.46 1.95
CA ASP A 80 -10.33 6.90 1.62
C ASP A 80 -10.21 8.44 1.48
N GLU A 81 -11.15 9.10 0.81
CA GLU A 81 -11.15 10.56 0.68
C GLU A 81 -11.26 11.29 2.02
N GLN A 82 -12.11 10.77 2.92
CA GLN A 82 -12.25 11.33 4.26
C GLN A 82 -10.99 11.09 5.09
N LEU A 83 -10.36 9.93 4.98
CA LEU A 83 -9.09 9.63 5.63
C LEU A 83 -7.98 10.57 5.14
N ILE A 84 -7.85 10.76 3.82
CA ILE A 84 -6.91 11.73 3.24
C ILE A 84 -7.16 13.13 3.78
N ASN A 85 -8.40 13.61 3.76
CA ASN A 85 -8.78 14.93 4.25
C ASN A 85 -8.51 15.09 5.75
N SER A 86 -8.67 14.03 6.55
CA SER A 86 -8.36 14.04 7.98
C SER A 86 -6.87 14.23 8.25
N LEU A 87 -5.99 13.63 7.42
CA LEU A 87 -4.54 13.86 7.50
C LEU A 87 -4.17 15.29 7.09
N ILE A 88 -4.75 15.80 6.00
CA ILE A 88 -4.48 17.17 5.50
C ILE A 88 -4.89 18.21 6.55
N SER A 89 -6.05 18.05 7.18
CA SER A 89 -6.54 18.97 8.22
C SER A 89 -5.79 18.86 9.56
N GLY A 90 -5.11 17.73 9.80
CA GLY A 90 -4.43 17.44 11.07
C GLY A 90 -5.33 16.78 12.11
N SER A 91 -6.49 16.25 11.71
CA SER A 91 -7.42 15.52 12.61
C SER A 91 -7.17 14.02 12.64
N GLY A 92 -6.33 13.46 11.75
CA GLY A 92 -5.86 12.09 11.73
C GLY A 92 -4.34 12.02 11.76
N GLU A 93 -3.76 10.88 12.12
CA GLU A 93 -2.30 10.70 12.18
C GLU A 93 -1.78 9.84 11.03
N ILE A 94 -2.35 8.63 10.84
CA ILE A 94 -1.86 7.63 9.86
C ILE A 94 -3.04 6.97 9.13
N THR A 95 -2.84 6.69 7.86
CA THR A 95 -3.71 5.83 7.04
C THR A 95 -2.91 5.12 5.96
N PHE A 96 -3.50 4.11 5.33
CA PHE A 96 -3.16 3.73 3.97
C PHE A 96 -4.40 3.85 3.09
N VAL A 97 -4.22 4.28 1.87
CA VAL A 97 -5.28 4.39 0.86
C VAL A 97 -4.77 3.94 -0.50
N SER A 98 -5.66 3.54 -1.39
CA SER A 98 -5.29 3.31 -2.78
C SER A 98 -4.75 4.59 -3.43
N THR A 99 -3.85 4.44 -4.41
CA THR A 99 -3.33 5.58 -5.19
C THR A 99 -4.42 6.30 -5.99
N ALA A 100 -5.48 5.60 -6.35
CA ALA A 100 -6.57 6.15 -7.17
C ALA A 100 -7.22 7.41 -6.58
N PRO A 101 -7.67 7.47 -5.32
CA PRO A 101 -8.20 8.70 -4.73
C PRO A 101 -7.15 9.83 -4.61
N ILE A 102 -5.87 9.49 -4.44
CA ILE A 102 -4.78 10.48 -4.36
C ILE A 102 -4.61 11.21 -5.70
N ALA A 103 -4.89 10.55 -6.82
CA ALA A 103 -4.79 11.15 -8.15
C ALA A 103 -5.71 12.37 -8.34
N SER A 104 -6.75 12.54 -7.52
CA SER A 104 -7.57 13.75 -7.50
C SER A 104 -6.83 14.97 -6.94
N LEU A 105 -5.81 14.75 -6.10
CA LEU A 105 -4.97 15.79 -5.50
C LEU A 105 -3.64 15.98 -6.24
N ILE A 106 -3.09 14.88 -6.73
CA ILE A 106 -1.80 14.78 -7.42
C ILE A 106 -2.03 13.85 -8.62
N PRO A 107 -2.37 14.41 -9.80
CA PRO A 107 -2.77 13.62 -10.98
C PRO A 107 -1.76 12.55 -11.39
N GLU A 108 -0.50 12.75 -11.09
CA GLU A 108 0.58 11.82 -11.43
C GLU A 108 0.43 10.44 -10.77
N PHE A 109 -0.23 10.33 -9.63
CA PHE A 109 -0.55 9.03 -9.03
C PHE A 109 -1.49 8.17 -9.90
N GLY A 110 -2.22 8.79 -10.83
CA GLY A 110 -3.02 8.08 -11.82
C GLY A 110 -2.22 7.18 -12.76
N VAL A 111 -0.89 7.29 -12.80
CA VAL A 111 -0.03 6.39 -13.58
C VAL A 111 -0.21 4.93 -13.15
N PHE A 112 -0.44 4.66 -11.87
CA PHE A 112 -0.63 3.31 -11.36
C PHE A 112 -1.99 2.69 -11.69
N ASP A 113 -2.91 3.47 -12.24
CA ASP A 113 -4.20 2.98 -12.74
C ASP A 113 -4.19 2.69 -14.25
N LEU A 114 -3.03 2.86 -14.90
CA LEU A 114 -2.86 2.47 -16.30
C LEU A 114 -2.94 0.94 -16.43
N PRO A 115 -3.74 0.42 -17.37
CA PRO A 115 -3.88 -1.01 -17.55
C PRO A 115 -2.58 -1.65 -18.02
N PHE A 116 -2.30 -2.83 -17.47
CA PHE A 116 -1.15 -3.67 -17.82
C PHE A 116 0.22 -2.98 -17.68
N LEU A 117 0.34 -2.04 -16.75
CA LEU A 117 1.57 -1.31 -16.47
C LEU A 117 2.69 -2.23 -15.95
N PHE A 118 2.36 -3.19 -15.13
CA PHE A 118 3.30 -4.13 -14.53
C PHE A 118 2.98 -5.57 -14.95
N ASP A 119 4.01 -6.34 -15.28
CA ASP A 119 3.87 -7.75 -15.66
C ASP A 119 3.66 -8.67 -14.46
N ASN A 120 4.23 -8.29 -13.32
CA ASN A 120 4.17 -9.06 -12.07
C ASN A 120 4.53 -8.18 -10.86
N GLU A 121 4.39 -8.74 -9.65
CA GLU A 121 4.64 -8.05 -8.39
C GLU A 121 6.09 -7.60 -8.23
N LYS A 122 7.07 -8.34 -8.77
CA LYS A 122 8.49 -7.97 -8.69
C LYS A 122 8.80 -6.71 -9.48
N VAL A 123 8.19 -6.59 -10.66
CA VAL A 123 8.31 -5.37 -11.49
C VAL A 123 7.65 -4.20 -10.77
N ALA A 124 6.46 -4.40 -10.19
CA ALA A 124 5.78 -3.37 -9.41
C ALA A 124 6.64 -2.93 -8.19
N ASP A 125 7.19 -3.88 -7.43
CA ASP A 125 8.07 -3.58 -6.30
C ASP A 125 9.29 -2.75 -6.73
N ALA A 126 9.96 -3.15 -7.82
CA ALA A 126 11.15 -2.45 -8.31
C ALA A 126 10.86 -0.99 -8.72
N VAL A 127 9.70 -0.71 -9.30
CA VAL A 127 9.28 0.64 -9.69
C VAL A 127 8.84 1.46 -8.47
N LEU A 128 8.02 0.88 -7.60
CA LEU A 128 7.45 1.57 -6.43
C LEU A 128 8.53 1.92 -5.39
N ASP A 129 9.48 1.01 -5.15
CA ASP A 129 10.59 1.23 -4.21
C ASP A 129 11.78 1.97 -4.88
N GLY A 130 11.72 2.13 -6.19
CA GLY A 130 12.72 2.80 -7.00
C GLY A 130 12.55 4.33 -7.08
N PRO A 131 13.38 4.98 -7.91
CA PRO A 131 13.37 6.43 -8.05
C PRO A 131 12.02 7.02 -8.47
N GLU A 132 11.26 6.33 -9.35
CA GLU A 132 9.99 6.85 -9.87
C GLU A 132 8.90 6.81 -8.78
N GLY A 133 8.81 5.74 -7.98
CA GLY A 133 7.92 5.69 -6.83
C GLY A 133 8.27 6.76 -5.80
N LYS A 134 9.58 6.96 -5.52
CA LYS A 134 10.03 8.01 -4.60
C LYS A 134 9.68 9.42 -5.09
N LYS A 135 9.87 9.74 -6.36
CA LYS A 135 9.48 11.04 -6.95
C LYS A 135 8.00 11.35 -6.71
N LEU A 136 7.13 10.34 -6.75
CA LEU A 136 5.70 10.52 -6.46
C LEU A 136 5.44 10.77 -4.97
N LEU A 137 6.08 10.02 -4.07
CA LEU A 137 5.97 10.28 -2.63
C LEU A 137 6.48 11.68 -2.26
N ASP A 138 7.52 12.17 -2.91
CA ASP A 138 8.12 13.50 -2.69
C ASP A 138 7.16 14.66 -3.09
N LYS A 139 6.05 14.39 -3.80
CA LYS A 139 5.02 15.40 -4.11
C LYS A 139 3.98 15.57 -2.98
N LEU A 140 3.83 14.57 -2.12
CA LEU A 140 2.81 14.55 -1.06
C LEU A 140 2.98 15.67 -0.01
N PRO A 141 4.20 16.06 0.42
CA PRO A 141 4.38 17.11 1.42
C PRO A 141 3.77 18.47 1.03
N ALA A 142 3.73 18.80 -0.25
CA ALA A 142 3.07 20.02 -0.75
C ALA A 142 1.53 20.00 -0.55
N LYS A 143 0.97 18.83 -0.29
CA LYS A 143 -0.46 18.63 0.02
C LYS A 143 -0.73 18.34 1.50
N GLY A 144 0.25 18.52 2.38
CA GLY A 144 0.10 18.28 3.82
C GLY A 144 0.18 16.80 4.23
N LEU A 145 0.71 15.94 3.38
CA LEU A 145 0.84 14.50 3.57
C LEU A 145 2.32 14.09 3.58
N ILE A 146 2.65 13.02 4.30
CA ILE A 146 3.94 12.33 4.23
C ILE A 146 3.69 10.93 3.69
N GLY A 147 4.31 10.58 2.56
CA GLY A 147 4.34 9.20 2.06
C GLY A 147 5.45 8.43 2.75
N LEU A 148 5.11 7.42 3.54
CA LEU A 148 6.10 6.60 4.24
C LEU A 148 6.68 5.53 3.32
N ASN A 149 5.82 4.80 2.61
CA ASN A 149 6.16 3.81 1.59
C ASN A 149 4.92 3.37 0.83
N TYR A 150 5.08 2.37 -0.05
CA TYR A 150 3.99 1.70 -0.75
C TYR A 150 3.74 0.32 -0.14
N TRP A 151 2.47 0.02 0.13
CA TRP A 151 1.97 -1.32 0.41
C TRP A 151 1.31 -1.89 -0.85
N GLU A 152 1.14 -3.20 -0.89
CA GLU A 152 0.47 -3.86 -2.00
C GLU A 152 -1.05 -3.89 -1.80
N ASN A 153 -1.81 -3.32 -2.75
CA ASN A 153 -3.19 -3.71 -2.94
C ASN A 153 -3.24 -4.93 -3.89
N GLY A 154 -2.52 -4.87 -4.99
CA GLY A 154 -2.24 -6.01 -5.86
C GLY A 154 -2.97 -5.96 -7.21
N PHE A 155 -2.83 -7.05 -7.98
CA PHE A 155 -3.53 -7.22 -9.26
C PHE A 155 -5.03 -7.37 -9.08
N ARG A 156 -5.78 -6.64 -9.89
CA ARG A 156 -7.22 -6.50 -9.80
C ARG A 156 -7.93 -7.38 -10.82
N ASN A 157 -9.03 -7.95 -10.40
CA ASN A 157 -9.84 -8.93 -11.13
C ASN A 157 -11.29 -8.50 -11.10
N ILE A 158 -12.03 -8.76 -12.19
CA ILE A 158 -13.40 -8.31 -12.35
C ILE A 158 -14.35 -9.35 -11.72
N THR A 159 -15.33 -8.90 -10.94
CA THR A 159 -16.48 -9.74 -10.57
C THR A 159 -17.78 -9.09 -11.03
N ASN A 160 -18.80 -9.91 -11.30
CA ASN A 160 -20.13 -9.41 -11.60
C ASN A 160 -21.23 -10.43 -11.26
N SER A 161 -22.48 -9.95 -11.25
CA SER A 161 -23.68 -10.76 -10.95
C SER A 161 -24.45 -11.19 -12.18
N ARG A 162 -24.04 -10.78 -13.41
CA ARG A 162 -24.83 -10.95 -14.63
C ARG A 162 -24.48 -12.22 -15.41
N HIS A 163 -23.24 -12.35 -15.82
CA HIS A 163 -22.76 -13.43 -16.68
C HIS A 163 -21.24 -13.58 -16.61
N GLU A 164 -20.75 -14.66 -17.15
CA GLU A 164 -19.32 -14.89 -17.32
C GLU A 164 -18.72 -13.86 -18.30
N ILE A 165 -17.58 -13.27 -17.94
CA ILE A 165 -16.80 -12.37 -18.80
C ILE A 165 -15.52 -13.11 -19.18
N SER A 166 -15.45 -13.59 -20.43
CA SER A 166 -14.30 -14.33 -20.96
C SER A 166 -13.67 -13.67 -22.20
N LYS A 167 -14.32 -12.65 -22.74
CA LYS A 167 -13.86 -11.84 -23.88
C LYS A 167 -14.21 -10.38 -23.71
N LEU A 168 -13.56 -9.51 -24.49
CA LEU A 168 -13.74 -8.07 -24.44
C LEU A 168 -15.21 -7.64 -24.56
N ASP A 169 -15.96 -8.23 -25.48
CA ASP A 169 -17.35 -7.85 -25.73
C ASP A 169 -18.29 -8.13 -24.54
N ASP A 170 -17.95 -9.08 -23.68
CA ASP A 170 -18.73 -9.43 -22.50
C ASP A 170 -18.72 -8.32 -21.42
N ILE A 171 -17.78 -7.37 -21.50
CA ILE A 171 -17.71 -6.22 -20.60
C ILE A 171 -18.81 -5.19 -20.92
N GLY A 172 -19.34 -5.24 -22.16
CA GLY A 172 -20.30 -4.29 -22.66
C GLY A 172 -21.55 -4.17 -21.81
N GLY A 173 -21.92 -2.95 -21.42
CA GLY A 173 -23.18 -2.66 -20.71
C GLY A 173 -23.21 -3.04 -19.23
N ILE A 174 -22.17 -3.69 -18.67
CA ILE A 174 -22.06 -3.99 -17.24
C ILE A 174 -21.96 -2.66 -16.46
N LYS A 175 -22.82 -2.45 -15.48
CA LYS A 175 -22.69 -1.37 -14.51
C LYS A 175 -21.55 -1.73 -13.56
N LEU A 176 -20.34 -1.30 -13.90
CA LEU A 176 -19.14 -1.66 -13.17
C LEU A 176 -18.74 -0.53 -12.21
N ARG A 177 -18.71 -0.82 -10.92
CA ARG A 177 -18.10 0.10 -9.96
C ARG A 177 -16.60 0.16 -10.21
N VAL A 178 -16.07 1.35 -10.26
CA VAL A 178 -14.64 1.62 -10.29
C VAL A 178 -14.24 2.51 -9.11
N MET A 179 -12.94 2.57 -8.80
CA MET A 179 -12.44 3.54 -7.83
C MET A 179 -12.67 4.98 -8.31
N GLN A 180 -12.73 5.94 -7.40
CA GLN A 180 -12.94 7.37 -7.68
C GLN A 180 -11.70 7.97 -8.37
N ASN A 181 -11.50 7.60 -9.63
CA ASN A 181 -10.34 7.93 -10.43
C ASN A 181 -10.74 8.09 -11.90
N GLN A 182 -10.26 9.17 -12.53
CA GLN A 182 -10.57 9.47 -13.93
C GLN A 182 -9.96 8.47 -14.91
N VAL A 183 -8.80 7.87 -14.56
CA VAL A 183 -8.14 6.86 -15.41
C VAL A 183 -9.00 5.60 -15.48
N ALA A 184 -9.34 5.02 -14.32
CA ALA A 184 -10.20 3.83 -14.24
C ALA A 184 -11.54 4.06 -14.93
N LEU A 185 -12.18 5.22 -14.68
CA LEU A 185 -13.43 5.61 -15.33
C LEU A 185 -13.30 5.64 -16.85
N SER A 186 -12.24 6.25 -17.38
CA SER A 186 -12.01 6.35 -18.83
C SER A 186 -11.72 5.00 -19.47
N VAL A 187 -10.90 4.17 -18.82
CA VAL A 187 -10.53 2.83 -19.29
C VAL A 187 -11.79 1.95 -19.40
N PHE A 188 -12.56 1.79 -18.32
CA PHE A 188 -13.72 0.91 -18.35
C PHE A 188 -14.86 1.41 -19.25
N LYS A 189 -15.07 2.72 -19.37
CA LYS A 189 -15.98 3.28 -20.37
C LYS A 189 -15.51 2.96 -21.79
N GLY A 190 -14.21 3.05 -22.05
CA GLY A 190 -13.64 2.69 -23.33
C GLY A 190 -13.74 1.21 -23.68
N LEU A 191 -13.74 0.33 -22.66
CA LEU A 191 -14.02 -1.09 -22.82
C LEU A 191 -15.52 -1.42 -23.00
N GLY A 192 -16.41 -0.42 -22.88
CA GLY A 192 -17.85 -0.58 -23.10
C GLY A 192 -18.67 -0.77 -21.81
N ALA A 193 -18.05 -0.74 -20.64
CA ALA A 193 -18.79 -0.80 -19.37
C ALA A 193 -19.49 0.52 -19.03
N ASN A 194 -20.59 0.43 -18.30
CA ASN A 194 -21.19 1.58 -17.63
C ASN A 194 -20.45 1.79 -16.30
N ALA A 195 -19.24 2.40 -16.38
CA ALA A 195 -18.38 2.60 -15.23
C ALA A 195 -18.93 3.68 -14.27
N ILE A 196 -19.04 3.35 -12.98
CA ILE A 196 -19.61 4.19 -11.93
C ILE A 196 -18.57 4.35 -10.81
N PRO A 197 -18.03 5.56 -10.59
CA PRO A 197 -17.09 5.79 -9.49
C PRO A 197 -17.84 5.78 -8.15
N MET A 198 -17.30 5.09 -7.15
CA MET A 198 -17.93 4.94 -5.83
C MET A 198 -16.90 4.62 -4.75
N PRO A 199 -17.03 5.16 -3.52
CA PRO A 199 -16.21 4.79 -2.37
C PRO A 199 -16.26 3.28 -2.10
N PHE A 200 -15.16 2.73 -1.56
CA PHE A 200 -15.09 1.30 -1.23
C PHE A 200 -16.10 0.92 -0.13
N THR A 201 -16.32 1.80 0.84
CA THR A 201 -17.23 1.57 1.98
C THR A 201 -18.70 1.40 1.59
N GLU A 202 -19.09 1.85 0.40
CA GLU A 202 -20.46 1.72 -0.12
C GLU A 202 -20.63 0.49 -1.02
N LEU A 203 -19.52 -0.16 -1.39
CA LEU A 203 -19.50 -1.11 -2.49
C LEU A 203 -20.34 -2.37 -2.22
N PHE A 204 -20.20 -3.00 -1.04
CA PHE A 204 -20.95 -4.23 -0.75
C PHE A 204 -22.45 -4.01 -0.88
N THR A 205 -22.99 -2.96 -0.27
CA THR A 205 -24.41 -2.61 -0.35
C THR A 205 -24.85 -2.31 -1.79
N ALA A 206 -24.00 -1.62 -2.58
CA ALA A 206 -24.32 -1.34 -3.99
C ALA A 206 -24.37 -2.61 -4.86
N LEU A 207 -23.52 -3.61 -4.57
CA LEU A 207 -23.55 -4.92 -5.22
C LEU A 207 -24.77 -5.74 -4.79
N GLU A 208 -25.06 -5.78 -3.49
CA GLU A 208 -26.20 -6.51 -2.91
C GLU A 208 -27.54 -5.98 -3.44
N THR A 209 -27.70 -4.67 -3.47
CA THR A 209 -28.91 -4.00 -4.00
C THR A 209 -28.98 -3.94 -5.53
N LYS A 210 -27.94 -4.44 -6.23
CA LYS A 210 -27.81 -4.39 -7.70
C LYS A 210 -27.83 -2.97 -8.29
N THR A 211 -27.44 -1.98 -7.47
CA THR A 211 -27.19 -0.61 -7.95
C THR A 211 -26.04 -0.62 -8.98
N VAL A 212 -25.04 -1.48 -8.74
CA VAL A 212 -24.02 -1.87 -9.71
C VAL A 212 -24.08 -3.38 -9.95
N ASP A 213 -23.72 -3.81 -11.15
CA ASP A 213 -23.70 -5.22 -11.53
C ASP A 213 -22.39 -5.90 -11.12
N GLY A 214 -21.30 -5.15 -11.01
CA GLY A 214 -19.98 -5.68 -10.75
C GLY A 214 -18.99 -4.66 -10.21
N GLN A 215 -17.81 -5.14 -9.94
CA GLN A 215 -16.67 -4.37 -9.43
C GLN A 215 -15.35 -5.03 -9.86
N GLU A 216 -14.22 -4.43 -9.54
CA GLU A 216 -12.90 -5.00 -9.73
C GLU A 216 -12.04 -4.76 -8.49
N ASN A 217 -11.35 -5.79 -8.01
CA ASN A 217 -10.46 -5.78 -6.85
C ASN A 217 -9.50 -6.98 -6.88
N PRO A 218 -8.46 -6.97 -6.05
CA PRO A 218 -7.64 -8.16 -5.80
C PRO A 218 -8.42 -9.27 -5.10
N LEU A 219 -8.00 -10.52 -5.32
CA LEU A 219 -8.73 -11.71 -4.88
C LEU A 219 -8.97 -11.75 -3.38
N SER A 220 -7.95 -11.42 -2.58
CA SER A 220 -8.11 -11.40 -1.12
C SER A 220 -9.06 -10.32 -0.62
N THR A 221 -9.22 -9.20 -1.36
CA THR A 221 -10.26 -8.21 -1.06
C THR A 221 -11.65 -8.75 -1.40
N ILE A 222 -11.80 -9.42 -2.55
CA ILE A 222 -13.07 -10.04 -2.95
C ILE A 222 -13.53 -11.04 -1.88
N GLN A 223 -12.60 -11.84 -1.35
CA GLN A 223 -12.86 -12.80 -0.29
C GLN A 223 -13.20 -12.12 1.04
N THR A 224 -12.30 -11.30 1.57
CA THR A 224 -12.44 -10.73 2.93
C THR A 224 -13.56 -9.71 3.05
N SER A 225 -13.93 -9.05 1.94
CA SER A 225 -15.11 -8.17 1.87
C SER A 225 -16.38 -8.92 1.47
N LYS A 226 -16.32 -10.26 1.34
CA LYS A 226 -17.46 -11.14 1.04
C LYS A 226 -18.21 -10.81 -0.25
N PHE A 227 -17.53 -10.16 -1.22
CA PHE A 227 -18.19 -9.83 -2.49
C PHE A 227 -18.67 -11.07 -3.23
N TYR A 228 -18.02 -12.23 -3.04
CA TYR A 228 -18.41 -13.50 -3.63
C TYR A 228 -19.84 -13.94 -3.24
N GLU A 229 -20.39 -13.49 -2.11
CA GLU A 229 -21.76 -13.80 -1.70
C GLU A 229 -22.81 -13.21 -2.65
N VAL A 230 -22.47 -12.12 -3.32
CA VAL A 230 -23.34 -11.37 -4.24
C VAL A 230 -22.78 -11.27 -5.68
N GLN A 231 -21.62 -11.89 -5.95
CA GLN A 231 -20.88 -11.83 -7.20
C GLN A 231 -20.46 -13.24 -7.66
N PRO A 232 -21.34 -13.99 -8.34
CA PRO A 232 -21.09 -15.39 -8.69
C PRO A 232 -20.07 -15.58 -9.83
N TYR A 233 -19.69 -14.52 -10.55
CA TYR A 233 -18.75 -14.59 -11.68
C TYR A 233 -17.49 -13.80 -11.36
N LEU A 234 -16.33 -14.42 -11.55
CA LEU A 234 -14.99 -13.84 -11.40
C LEU A 234 -14.21 -14.03 -12.70
N THR A 235 -13.63 -12.96 -13.21
CA THR A 235 -12.68 -13.02 -14.33
C THR A 235 -11.29 -12.66 -13.82
N LEU A 236 -10.33 -13.58 -13.96
CA LEU A 236 -8.92 -13.34 -13.68
C LEU A 236 -8.32 -12.46 -14.77
N SER A 237 -8.63 -11.19 -14.71
CA SER A 237 -8.23 -10.20 -15.72
C SER A 237 -6.83 -9.64 -15.49
N ASN A 238 -6.40 -9.51 -14.24
CA ASN A 238 -5.13 -8.89 -13.83
C ASN A 238 -4.83 -7.60 -14.62
N HIS A 239 -5.88 -6.82 -14.91
CA HIS A 239 -5.83 -5.69 -15.83
C HIS A 239 -5.09 -4.48 -15.28
N VAL A 240 -4.99 -4.34 -13.97
CA VAL A 240 -4.29 -3.26 -13.27
C VAL A 240 -3.67 -3.80 -11.98
N TYR A 241 -2.45 -3.40 -11.67
CA TYR A 241 -1.88 -3.53 -10.34
C TYR A 241 -2.00 -2.19 -9.62
N THR A 242 -2.63 -2.17 -8.45
CA THR A 242 -2.80 -0.96 -7.66
C THR A 242 -1.96 -1.04 -6.39
N PRO A 243 -1.12 -0.05 -6.07
CA PRO A 243 -0.52 0.07 -4.75
C PRO A 243 -1.44 0.79 -3.77
N PHE A 244 -1.22 0.56 -2.48
CA PHE A 244 -1.59 1.50 -1.43
C PHE A 244 -0.42 2.44 -1.15
N VAL A 245 -0.73 3.67 -0.80
CA VAL A 245 0.25 4.59 -0.20
C VAL A 245 0.03 4.62 1.30
N PHE A 246 1.08 4.34 2.06
CA PHE A 246 1.08 4.46 3.50
C PHE A 246 1.40 5.92 3.86
N LEU A 247 0.42 6.60 4.45
CA LEU A 247 0.42 8.05 4.64
C LEU A 247 0.45 8.44 6.12
N ALA A 248 1.18 9.51 6.41
CA ALA A 248 1.08 10.21 7.68
C ALA A 248 0.65 11.67 7.46
N CYS A 249 -0.03 12.24 8.44
CA CYS A 249 -0.31 13.68 8.51
C CYS A 249 0.99 14.45 8.65
N LYS A 250 1.30 15.36 7.69
CA LYS A 250 2.53 16.14 7.72
C LYS A 250 2.60 17.02 8.97
N LYS A 251 1.51 17.71 9.32
CA LYS A 251 1.45 18.57 10.50
C LYS A 251 1.75 17.83 11.80
N TRP A 252 1.25 16.61 11.95
CA TRP A 252 1.55 15.75 13.09
C TRP A 252 2.99 15.23 13.04
N PHE A 253 3.43 14.72 11.88
CA PHE A 253 4.75 14.14 11.69
C PHE A 253 5.87 15.15 11.95
N ASP A 254 5.69 16.42 11.53
CA ASP A 254 6.67 17.50 11.76
C ASP A 254 6.85 17.83 13.25
N GLN A 255 5.85 17.55 14.11
CA GLN A 255 5.90 17.76 15.56
C GLN A 255 6.58 16.63 16.32
N LEU A 256 6.90 15.52 15.66
CA LEU A 256 7.61 14.40 16.25
C LEU A 256 9.09 14.76 16.46
N SER A 257 9.69 14.25 17.55
CA SER A 257 11.14 14.27 17.69
C SER A 257 11.79 13.39 16.59
N GLN A 258 13.10 13.50 16.40
CA GLN A 258 13.79 12.65 15.43
C GLN A 258 13.66 11.18 15.79
N ASP A 259 13.81 10.81 17.06
CA ASP A 259 13.65 9.43 17.54
C ASP A 259 12.22 8.89 17.27
N GLU A 260 11.19 9.71 17.47
CA GLU A 260 9.80 9.34 17.17
C GLU A 260 9.57 9.16 15.66
N LYS A 261 10.16 10.02 14.82
CA LYS A 261 10.12 9.87 13.36
C LYS A 261 10.82 8.58 12.92
N ASP A 262 11.97 8.29 13.49
CA ASP A 262 12.73 7.08 13.19
C ASP A 262 11.94 5.81 13.54
N VAL A 263 11.22 5.82 14.69
CA VAL A 263 10.30 4.73 15.06
C VAL A 263 9.21 4.53 13.99
N ILE A 264 8.55 5.59 13.57
CA ILE A 264 7.46 5.50 12.57
C ILE A 264 7.99 5.03 11.22
N VAL A 265 9.10 5.59 10.76
CA VAL A 265 9.72 5.23 9.46
C VAL A 265 10.21 3.79 9.45
N GLN A 266 10.89 3.37 10.54
CA GLN A 266 11.38 1.99 10.66
C GLN A 266 10.20 1.00 10.73
N ALA A 267 9.19 1.28 11.54
CA ALA A 267 7.99 0.45 11.62
C ALA A 267 7.24 0.34 10.28
N ALA A 268 7.16 1.45 9.52
CA ALA A 268 6.57 1.43 8.19
C ALA A 268 7.37 0.54 7.23
N LYS A 269 8.71 0.60 7.29
CA LYS A 269 9.59 -0.25 6.48
C LYS A 269 9.44 -1.73 6.82
N ASP A 270 9.49 -2.09 8.12
CA ASP A 270 9.37 -3.47 8.56
C ASP A 270 7.99 -4.06 8.19
N SER A 271 6.95 -3.23 8.28
CA SER A 271 5.58 -3.63 7.95
C SER A 271 5.33 -3.77 6.45
N GLN A 272 6.10 -3.12 5.59
CA GLN A 272 5.96 -3.21 4.13
C GLN A 272 6.22 -4.65 3.64
N GLU A 273 7.32 -5.26 4.07
CA GLU A 273 7.67 -6.63 3.68
C GLU A 273 6.63 -7.64 4.21
N PHE A 274 6.23 -7.49 5.48
CA PHE A 274 5.18 -8.31 6.08
C PHE A 274 3.87 -8.19 5.29
N GLN A 275 3.46 -6.97 4.95
CA GLN A 275 2.21 -6.69 4.23
C GLN A 275 2.22 -7.31 2.83
N ARG A 276 3.29 -7.13 2.04
CA ARG A 276 3.40 -7.69 0.70
C ARG A 276 3.33 -9.22 0.73
N LYS A 277 4.08 -9.84 1.65
CA LYS A 277 4.06 -11.30 1.82
C LYS A 277 2.68 -11.82 2.20
N ALA A 278 2.05 -11.20 3.21
CA ALA A 278 0.71 -11.58 3.66
C ALA A 278 -0.34 -11.40 2.55
N ARG A 279 -0.22 -10.32 1.75
CA ARG A 279 -1.15 -10.01 0.66
C ARG A 279 -1.04 -11.02 -0.48
N ARG A 280 0.17 -11.37 -0.91
CA ARG A 280 0.43 -12.35 -1.97
C ARG A 280 -0.08 -13.73 -1.57
N GLN A 281 0.26 -14.20 -0.36
CA GLN A 281 -0.29 -15.45 0.17
C GLN A 281 -1.82 -15.40 0.26
N GLY A 282 -2.37 -14.28 0.75
CA GLY A 282 -3.82 -14.12 0.84
C GLY A 282 -4.54 -14.13 -0.52
N ASN A 283 -3.90 -13.67 -1.60
CA ASN A 283 -4.47 -13.76 -2.95
C ASN A 283 -4.49 -15.20 -3.48
N GLU A 284 -3.44 -16.00 -3.22
CA GLU A 284 -3.39 -17.42 -3.58
C GLU A 284 -4.47 -18.21 -2.83
N ASP A 285 -4.57 -18.01 -1.51
CA ASP A 285 -5.57 -18.68 -0.67
C ASP A 285 -6.99 -18.27 -1.06
N ALA A 286 -7.20 -17.00 -1.42
CA ALA A 286 -8.50 -16.47 -1.84
C ALA A 286 -9.00 -17.13 -3.12
N LEU A 287 -8.15 -17.37 -4.13
CA LEU A 287 -8.57 -18.02 -5.36
C LEU A 287 -9.12 -19.43 -5.09
N LYS A 288 -8.43 -20.18 -4.25
CA LYS A 288 -8.88 -21.51 -3.83
C LYS A 288 -10.23 -21.42 -3.10
N TYR A 289 -10.31 -20.55 -2.11
CA TYR A 289 -11.54 -20.32 -1.33
C TYR A 289 -12.73 -19.96 -2.21
N LEU A 290 -12.56 -19.01 -3.15
CA LEU A 290 -13.63 -18.58 -4.05
C LEU A 290 -14.15 -19.71 -4.93
N LYS A 291 -13.26 -20.57 -5.46
CA LYS A 291 -13.64 -21.77 -6.23
C LYS A 291 -14.43 -22.77 -5.38
N GLU A 292 -14.03 -22.98 -4.11
CA GLU A 292 -14.74 -23.86 -3.17
C GLU A 292 -16.12 -23.32 -2.77
N HIS A 293 -16.32 -21.99 -2.91
CA HIS A 293 -17.59 -21.31 -2.64
C HIS A 293 -18.43 -21.05 -3.90
N ASN A 294 -18.26 -21.89 -4.92
CA ASN A 294 -19.05 -21.91 -6.16
C ASN A 294 -18.97 -20.63 -7.02
N VAL A 295 -17.92 -19.81 -6.85
CA VAL A 295 -17.66 -18.72 -7.77
C VAL A 295 -17.17 -19.29 -9.10
N LYS A 296 -17.84 -18.92 -10.19
CA LYS A 296 -17.45 -19.31 -11.56
C LYS A 296 -16.27 -18.45 -12.00
N VAL A 297 -15.15 -19.09 -12.26
CA VAL A 297 -13.90 -18.43 -12.60
C VAL A 297 -13.62 -18.56 -14.08
N ALA A 298 -13.47 -17.43 -14.77
CA ALA A 298 -13.02 -17.31 -16.14
C ALA A 298 -11.68 -16.58 -16.22
N GLU A 299 -11.03 -16.67 -17.38
CA GLU A 299 -9.81 -15.94 -17.72
C GLU A 299 -9.91 -15.43 -19.15
N PHE A 300 -9.29 -14.28 -19.42
CA PHE A 300 -9.09 -13.85 -20.79
C PHE A 300 -7.97 -14.67 -21.44
N SER A 301 -8.22 -15.15 -22.67
CA SER A 301 -7.16 -15.71 -23.49
C SER A 301 -6.08 -14.66 -23.79
N THR A 302 -4.91 -15.08 -24.24
CA THR A 302 -3.84 -14.16 -24.67
C THR A 302 -4.34 -13.22 -25.77
N GLU A 303 -5.11 -13.75 -26.72
CA GLU A 303 -5.71 -12.98 -27.81
C GLU A 303 -6.69 -11.90 -27.28
N GLU A 304 -7.55 -12.24 -26.32
CA GLU A 304 -8.47 -11.28 -25.73
C GLU A 304 -7.73 -10.20 -24.90
N LYS A 305 -6.67 -10.59 -24.19
CA LYS A 305 -5.83 -9.61 -23.49
C LYS A 305 -5.19 -8.63 -24.48
N GLU A 306 -4.76 -9.08 -25.65
CA GLU A 306 -4.20 -8.20 -26.67
C GLU A 306 -5.25 -7.27 -27.26
N LYS A 307 -6.45 -7.77 -27.60
CA LYS A 307 -7.59 -6.93 -28.02
C LYS A 307 -7.92 -5.84 -26.98
N ILE A 308 -7.87 -6.18 -25.67
CA ILE A 308 -8.09 -5.21 -24.61
C ILE A 308 -6.96 -4.16 -24.59
N ARG A 309 -5.68 -4.58 -24.73
CA ARG A 309 -4.53 -3.66 -24.83
C ARG A 309 -4.65 -2.69 -25.99
N GLU A 310 -4.97 -3.20 -27.17
CA GLU A 310 -5.22 -2.38 -28.38
C GLU A 310 -6.36 -1.40 -28.16
N LYS A 311 -7.45 -1.85 -27.56
CA LYS A 311 -8.64 -1.02 -27.29
C LYS A 311 -8.36 0.13 -26.32
N VAL A 312 -7.54 -0.10 -25.30
CA VAL A 312 -7.22 0.91 -24.28
C VAL A 312 -6.03 1.80 -24.65
N ALA A 313 -5.18 1.41 -25.60
CA ALA A 313 -3.98 2.15 -25.99
C ALA A 313 -4.27 3.64 -26.35
N PRO A 314 -5.24 3.97 -27.21
CA PRO A 314 -5.57 5.38 -27.51
C PRO A 314 -6.12 6.14 -26.30
N ILE A 315 -6.79 5.45 -25.37
CA ILE A 315 -7.30 6.04 -24.12
C ILE A 315 -6.14 6.40 -23.21
N VAL A 316 -5.20 5.47 -23.04
CA VAL A 316 -3.96 5.69 -22.27
C VAL A 316 -3.16 6.85 -22.83
N GLU A 317 -2.99 6.91 -24.16
CA GLU A 317 -2.31 8.03 -24.80
C GLU A 317 -2.99 9.37 -24.53
N GLY A 318 -4.32 9.42 -24.60
CA GLY A 318 -5.11 10.63 -24.27
C GLY A 318 -5.03 11.04 -22.79
N LEU A 319 -4.68 10.13 -21.88
CA LEU A 319 -4.55 10.38 -20.45
C LEU A 319 -3.16 10.87 -20.04
N LYS A 320 -2.11 10.60 -20.82
CA LYS A 320 -0.71 10.97 -20.49
C LYS A 320 -0.56 12.45 -20.14
N ALA A 321 -1.19 13.34 -20.89
CA ALA A 321 -1.10 14.78 -20.62
C ALA A 321 -1.75 15.18 -19.29
N LYS A 322 -2.80 14.46 -18.86
CA LYS A 322 -3.53 14.74 -17.60
C LYS A 322 -2.79 14.16 -16.39
N ILE A 323 -2.19 12.99 -16.56
CA ILE A 323 -1.39 12.32 -15.52
C ILE A 323 -0.03 13.06 -15.35
N GLY A 324 0.56 13.52 -16.45
CA GLY A 324 1.91 14.07 -16.50
C GLY A 324 2.80 13.18 -17.38
N LYS A 325 3.11 13.67 -18.58
CA LYS A 325 3.84 12.90 -19.60
C LYS A 325 5.15 12.34 -19.07
N GLU A 326 5.96 13.17 -18.42
CA GLU A 326 7.26 12.77 -17.85
C GLU A 326 7.11 11.62 -16.83
N THR A 327 6.10 11.69 -15.94
CA THR A 327 5.83 10.64 -14.96
C THR A 327 5.44 9.34 -15.65
N VAL A 328 4.55 9.40 -16.66
CA VAL A 328 4.12 8.19 -17.37
C VAL A 328 5.29 7.55 -18.11
N GLU A 329 6.10 8.34 -18.82
CA GLU A 329 7.27 7.85 -19.56
C GLU A 329 8.32 7.26 -18.60
N GLY A 330 8.62 7.93 -17.49
CA GLY A 330 9.58 7.44 -16.50
C GLY A 330 9.14 6.14 -15.84
N VAL A 331 7.86 6.02 -15.47
CA VAL A 331 7.32 4.79 -14.85
C VAL A 331 7.29 3.64 -15.88
N LEU A 332 6.90 3.89 -17.13
CA LEU A 332 6.92 2.87 -18.20
C LEU A 332 8.34 2.36 -18.48
N GLU A 333 9.32 3.27 -18.56
CA GLU A 333 10.72 2.91 -18.76
C GLU A 333 11.27 2.09 -17.58
N ALA A 334 10.96 2.51 -16.35
CA ALA A 334 11.34 1.77 -15.15
C ALA A 334 10.71 0.38 -15.09
N ALA A 335 9.43 0.24 -15.46
CA ALA A 335 8.76 -1.05 -15.54
C ALA A 335 9.39 -1.96 -16.60
N LYS A 336 9.64 -1.43 -17.80
CA LYS A 336 10.32 -2.16 -18.88
C LYS A 336 11.70 -2.65 -18.45
N LYS A 337 12.50 -1.78 -17.84
CA LYS A 337 13.84 -2.15 -17.33
C LYS A 337 13.76 -3.24 -16.26
N ALA A 338 12.78 -3.17 -15.37
CA ALA A 338 12.59 -4.17 -14.31
C ALA A 338 12.08 -5.51 -14.84
N SER A 339 11.35 -5.53 -15.95
CA SER A 339 10.91 -6.76 -16.66
C SER A 339 12.04 -7.45 -17.42
N GLY A 340 13.18 -6.80 -17.63
CA GLY A 340 14.30 -7.35 -18.41
C GLY A 340 14.06 -7.30 -19.92
N ALA A 341 13.14 -6.46 -20.40
CA ALA A 341 12.75 -6.30 -21.80
C ALA A 341 13.46 -5.10 -22.47
#